data_0349768957117f183926b8c66ddce4be
#
_entry.id   0349768957117f183926b8c66ddce4be
#
_cell.length_a   1.000
_cell.length_b   1.000
_cell.length_c   1.000
_cell.angle_alpha   90.00
_cell.angle_beta   90.00
_cell.angle_gamma   90.00
#
_symmetry.space_group_name_H-M   'P 1'
#
loop_
_entity.id
_entity.type
_entity.pdbx_description
1 polymer ?
#
loop_
_entity_poly.entity_id
_entity_poly.type
_entity_poly.pdbx_seq_one_letter_code
_entity_poly.pdbx_strand_id
1 'polypeptide(L)'
;MSAIDTLLDPFLSLLYPPRCLVCRVLGRSGLCAACLARIVPVAPPQCPTCGQTIPIDAGGCFHCRLRRPAYDHARALGAYEGVLRAAIHQFKYRDHPQLAQVLGHHLAVFAHENAADLNGLHFDALLPVPIHRTRRRLRGYNQSERLARVVAGELGLPLLTDALVRIRATRPQVGLSSEARRTNLSGAFAVRSPEAVLGKTLLLLDDVVTTGSSLYECTLVLKASGAKTVYALTLAAG
;
A
#
# COMPACT_ATOMS: atom_id res chain seq x y z
N MET A 1 -12.21 26.63 8.97
CA MET A 1 -11.74 27.29 7.72
C MET A 1 -12.37 28.66 7.70
N SER A 2 -11.57 29.72 7.74
CA SER A 2 -12.09 31.09 7.76
C SER A 2 -12.48 31.53 6.34
N ALA A 3 -13.42 32.49 6.23
CA ALA A 3 -13.84 33.06 4.93
C ALA A 3 -12.67 33.67 4.12
N ILE A 4 -11.57 34.01 4.78
CA ILE A 4 -10.34 34.55 4.19
C ILE A 4 -9.58 33.46 3.39
N ASP A 5 -9.60 32.19 3.87
CA ASP A 5 -8.93 31.07 3.16
C ASP A 5 -9.60 30.79 1.81
N THR A 6 -10.92 30.96 1.72
CA THR A 6 -11.71 30.69 0.50
C THR A 6 -11.49 31.75 -0.60
N LEU A 7 -11.13 33.00 -0.25
CA LEU A 7 -10.88 34.07 -1.21
C LEU A 7 -9.41 34.12 -1.70
N LEU A 8 -8.47 33.60 -0.91
CA LEU A 8 -7.05 33.57 -1.28
C LEU A 8 -6.70 32.39 -2.21
N ASP A 9 -7.46 31.29 -2.14
CA ASP A 9 -7.23 30.08 -2.94
C ASP A 9 -7.24 30.32 -4.48
N PRO A 10 -8.20 31.08 -5.08
CA PRO A 10 -8.21 31.36 -6.50
C PRO A 10 -7.00 32.22 -6.95
N PHE A 11 -6.61 33.21 -6.12
CA PHE A 11 -5.51 34.10 -6.43
C PHE A 11 -4.15 33.40 -6.31
N LEU A 12 -3.98 32.57 -5.28
CA LEU A 12 -2.79 31.73 -5.11
C LEU A 12 -2.68 30.68 -6.22
N SER A 13 -3.82 30.13 -6.68
CA SER A 13 -3.86 29.19 -7.80
C SER A 13 -3.47 29.83 -9.13
N LEU A 14 -3.66 31.13 -9.30
CA LEU A 14 -3.22 31.88 -10.48
C LEU A 14 -1.70 32.06 -10.49
N LEU A 15 -1.10 32.35 -9.33
CA LEU A 15 0.35 32.56 -9.18
C LEU A 15 1.12 31.21 -9.09
N TYR A 16 0.51 30.19 -8.46
CA TYR A 16 1.06 28.85 -8.28
C TYR A 16 0.05 27.79 -8.75
N PRO A 17 -0.16 27.69 -10.06
CA PRO A 17 -1.15 26.74 -10.59
C PRO A 17 -0.75 25.32 -10.21
N PRO A 18 -1.74 24.47 -9.86
CA PRO A 18 -1.51 23.08 -9.51
C PRO A 18 -0.78 22.37 -10.66
N ARG A 19 0.21 21.55 -10.30
CA ARG A 19 1.04 20.80 -11.25
C ARG A 19 1.02 19.32 -10.94
N CYS A 20 1.08 18.51 -11.99
CA CYS A 20 1.33 17.08 -11.82
C CYS A 20 2.65 16.85 -11.08
N LEU A 21 2.64 16.07 -10.02
CA LEU A 21 3.82 15.84 -9.16
C LEU A 21 4.92 14.99 -9.83
N VAL A 22 4.63 14.37 -10.97
CA VAL A 22 5.60 13.58 -11.73
C VAL A 22 6.09 14.36 -12.98
N CYS A 23 5.21 14.72 -13.93
CA CYS A 23 5.62 15.35 -15.19
C CYS A 23 5.58 16.89 -15.15
N ARG A 24 5.09 17.50 -14.07
CA ARG A 24 5.01 18.95 -13.85
C ARG A 24 4.05 19.71 -14.79
N VAL A 25 3.28 19.04 -15.62
CA VAL A 25 2.26 19.70 -16.45
C VAL A 25 1.26 20.44 -15.56
N LEU A 26 0.83 21.62 -16.03
CA LEU A 26 -0.12 22.49 -15.34
C LEU A 26 -1.54 21.90 -15.37
N GLY A 27 -2.36 22.31 -14.41
CA GLY A 27 -3.82 22.13 -14.43
C GLY A 27 -4.36 21.01 -13.54
N ARG A 28 -3.52 20.21 -12.84
CA ARG A 28 -4.00 19.20 -11.87
C ARG A 28 -3.05 19.01 -10.70
N SER A 29 -3.60 19.05 -9.48
CA SER A 29 -2.90 18.60 -8.29
C SER A 29 -2.83 17.06 -8.24
N GLY A 30 -1.69 16.51 -7.84
CA GLY A 30 -1.50 15.05 -7.77
C GLY A 30 -0.91 14.48 -9.05
N LEU A 31 -1.62 13.59 -9.74
CA LEU A 31 -1.19 12.98 -11.00
C LEU A 31 -2.14 13.35 -12.14
N CYS A 32 -1.60 13.67 -13.31
CA CYS A 32 -2.40 13.89 -14.51
C CYS A 32 -2.75 12.56 -15.19
N ALA A 33 -3.81 12.55 -16.03
CA ALA A 33 -4.27 11.37 -16.74
C ALA A 33 -3.17 10.70 -17.59
N ALA A 34 -2.32 11.53 -18.26
CA ALA A 34 -1.19 11.00 -19.04
C ALA A 34 -0.13 10.28 -18.18
N CYS A 35 0.09 10.71 -16.93
CA CYS A 35 0.95 10.00 -16.00
C CYS A 35 0.28 8.72 -15.51
N LEU A 36 -1.00 8.76 -15.17
CA LEU A 36 -1.74 7.59 -14.72
C LEU A 36 -1.77 6.48 -15.78
N ALA A 37 -2.02 6.83 -17.04
CA ALA A 37 -1.99 5.91 -18.18
C ALA A 37 -0.60 5.28 -18.43
N ARG A 38 0.46 5.82 -17.85
CA ARG A 38 1.84 5.31 -17.95
C ARG A 38 2.26 4.45 -16.75
N ILE A 39 1.34 4.13 -15.85
CA ILE A 39 1.59 3.13 -14.79
C ILE A 39 1.75 1.77 -15.49
N VAL A 40 2.90 1.16 -15.28
CA VAL A 40 3.21 -0.16 -15.86
C VAL A 40 2.55 -1.23 -14.98
N PRO A 41 1.64 -2.06 -15.50
CA PRO A 41 1.07 -3.16 -14.75
C PRO A 41 2.13 -4.21 -14.42
N VAL A 42 1.90 -5.03 -13.40
CA VAL A 42 2.74 -6.21 -13.16
C VAL A 42 2.57 -7.18 -14.32
N ALA A 43 3.68 -7.54 -14.99
CA ALA A 43 3.64 -8.36 -16.19
C ALA A 43 3.11 -9.78 -15.90
N PRO A 44 2.22 -10.32 -16.75
CA PRO A 44 1.79 -11.72 -16.69
C PRO A 44 2.88 -12.67 -17.22
N PRO A 45 2.85 -13.98 -16.87
CA PRO A 45 1.97 -14.57 -15.88
C PRO A 45 2.36 -14.19 -14.45
N GLN A 46 1.35 -13.95 -13.61
CA GLN A 46 1.55 -13.59 -12.21
C GLN A 46 1.38 -14.80 -11.30
N CYS A 47 2.17 -14.83 -10.23
CA CYS A 47 2.01 -15.83 -9.18
C CYS A 47 0.62 -15.70 -8.51
N PRO A 48 -0.17 -16.77 -8.43
CA PRO A 48 -1.48 -16.70 -7.80
C PRO A 48 -1.41 -16.26 -6.34
N THR A 49 -0.32 -16.60 -5.63
CA THR A 49 -0.18 -16.26 -4.22
C THR A 49 0.42 -14.86 -4.00
N CYS A 50 1.61 -14.56 -4.55
CA CYS A 50 2.32 -13.31 -4.21
C CYS A 50 2.17 -12.20 -5.26
N GLY A 51 1.52 -12.44 -6.39
CA GLY A 51 1.28 -11.45 -7.45
C GLY A 51 2.52 -11.04 -8.24
N GLN A 52 3.69 -11.60 -7.96
CA GLN A 52 4.92 -11.31 -8.72
C GLN A 52 4.90 -12.01 -10.08
N THR A 53 5.53 -11.41 -11.09
CA THR A 53 5.71 -12.03 -12.40
C THR A 53 6.47 -13.36 -12.27
N ILE A 54 5.98 -14.39 -12.93
CA ILE A 54 6.65 -15.69 -13.03
C ILE A 54 7.24 -15.81 -14.42
N PRO A 55 8.56 -16.05 -14.57
CA PRO A 55 9.13 -16.41 -15.87
C PRO A 55 8.48 -17.67 -16.43
N ILE A 56 8.16 -17.70 -17.73
CA ILE A 56 7.39 -18.77 -18.39
C ILE A 56 8.00 -20.15 -18.14
N ASP A 57 9.33 -20.26 -18.11
CA ASP A 57 10.08 -21.53 -17.98
C ASP A 57 10.52 -21.83 -16.53
N ALA A 58 10.07 -21.07 -15.52
CA ALA A 58 10.63 -21.14 -14.16
C ALA A 58 10.09 -22.29 -13.29
N GLY A 59 9.14 -23.10 -13.75
CA GLY A 59 8.55 -24.19 -12.96
C GLY A 59 7.88 -23.72 -11.66
N GLY A 60 7.48 -22.46 -11.57
CA GLY A 60 6.81 -21.83 -10.43
C GLY A 60 7.47 -20.56 -9.91
N CYS A 61 6.86 -19.95 -8.90
CA CYS A 61 7.30 -18.67 -8.36
C CYS A 61 8.56 -18.80 -7.50
N PHE A 62 9.66 -18.19 -7.93
CA PHE A 62 10.92 -18.17 -7.19
C PHE A 62 10.77 -17.56 -5.78
N HIS A 63 10.04 -16.46 -5.64
CA HIS A 63 9.81 -15.80 -4.34
C HIS A 63 9.11 -16.71 -3.34
N CYS A 64 8.03 -17.39 -3.78
CA CYS A 64 7.26 -18.30 -2.91
C CYS A 64 8.05 -19.59 -2.56
N ARG A 65 8.96 -20.02 -3.43
CA ARG A 65 9.86 -21.16 -3.15
C ARG A 65 10.91 -20.81 -2.10
N LEU A 66 11.49 -19.61 -2.17
CA LEU A 66 12.45 -19.14 -1.17
C LEU A 66 11.83 -18.98 0.21
N ARG A 67 10.61 -18.45 0.26
CA ARG A 67 9.83 -18.31 1.49
C ARG A 67 8.35 -18.30 1.13
N ARG A 68 7.64 -19.34 1.59
CA ARG A 68 6.17 -19.37 1.46
C ARG A 68 5.57 -18.16 2.17
N PRO A 69 4.76 -17.33 1.49
CA PRO A 69 4.08 -16.22 2.11
C PRO A 69 3.18 -16.66 3.26
N ALA A 70 3.04 -15.82 4.28
CA ALA A 70 2.07 -16.05 5.36
C ALA A 70 0.65 -15.61 4.95
N TYR A 71 0.56 -14.63 4.03
CA TYR A 71 -0.71 -14.18 3.45
C TYR A 71 -1.22 -15.18 2.40
N ASP A 72 -2.52 -15.21 2.22
CA ASP A 72 -3.17 -16.15 1.30
C ASP A 72 -3.00 -15.69 -0.16
N HIS A 73 -3.19 -14.39 -0.45
CA HIS A 73 -3.00 -13.78 -1.76
C HIS A 73 -2.44 -12.36 -1.65
N ALA A 74 -1.72 -11.92 -2.67
CA ALA A 74 -1.30 -10.52 -2.81
C ALA A 74 -1.44 -10.04 -4.26
N ARG A 75 -1.85 -8.77 -4.43
CA ARG A 75 -1.93 -8.10 -5.72
C ARG A 75 -1.37 -6.69 -5.61
N ALA A 76 -0.79 -6.20 -6.69
CA ALA A 76 -0.25 -4.85 -6.80
C ALA A 76 -0.79 -4.16 -8.04
N LEU A 77 -1.11 -2.86 -7.92
CA LEU A 77 -1.59 -2.02 -9.03
C LEU A 77 -0.61 -2.00 -10.20
N GLY A 78 0.71 -2.01 -9.93
CA GLY A 78 1.71 -1.97 -10.97
C GLY A 78 3.12 -2.32 -10.52
N ALA A 79 4.06 -2.30 -11.45
CA ALA A 79 5.49 -2.47 -11.18
C ALA A 79 6.07 -1.23 -10.48
N TYR A 80 7.04 -1.43 -9.57
CA TYR A 80 7.71 -0.35 -8.85
C TYR A 80 8.73 0.37 -9.73
N GLU A 81 8.26 1.00 -10.81
CA GLU A 81 9.09 1.71 -11.77
C GLU A 81 8.39 2.96 -12.32
N GLY A 82 9.08 3.71 -13.18
CA GLY A 82 8.52 4.83 -13.93
C GLY A 82 7.72 5.81 -13.08
N VAL A 83 6.51 6.09 -13.52
CA VAL A 83 5.57 7.04 -12.90
C VAL A 83 5.17 6.59 -11.50
N LEU A 84 4.87 5.32 -11.31
CA LEU A 84 4.40 4.80 -10.01
C LEU A 84 5.49 4.93 -8.94
N ARG A 85 6.75 4.58 -9.27
CA ARG A 85 7.89 4.78 -8.37
C ARG A 85 8.09 6.26 -8.03
N ALA A 86 8.01 7.16 -9.01
CA ALA A 86 8.14 8.59 -8.80
C ALA A 86 7.03 9.15 -7.89
N ALA A 87 5.77 8.74 -8.11
CA ALA A 87 4.63 9.14 -7.31
C ALA A 87 4.74 8.63 -5.86
N ILE A 88 5.10 7.37 -5.65
CA ILE A 88 5.30 6.79 -4.33
C ILE A 88 6.45 7.49 -3.59
N HIS A 89 7.51 7.88 -4.30
CA HIS A 89 8.60 8.65 -3.70
C HIS A 89 8.14 10.03 -3.23
N GLN A 90 7.38 10.76 -4.04
CA GLN A 90 6.77 12.04 -3.65
C GLN A 90 5.87 11.86 -2.42
N PHE A 91 5.04 10.82 -2.43
CA PHE A 91 4.14 10.48 -1.33
C PHE A 91 4.87 10.12 -0.03
N LYS A 92 6.06 9.49 -0.10
CA LYS A 92 6.84 9.09 1.09
C LYS A 92 7.69 10.20 1.69
N TYR A 93 8.24 11.11 0.87
CA TYR A 93 9.37 11.94 1.28
C TYR A 93 9.21 13.44 0.98
N ARG A 94 8.12 13.86 0.34
CA ARG A 94 7.93 15.24 -0.09
C ARG A 94 6.67 15.91 0.44
N ASP A 95 6.06 15.32 1.46
CA ASP A 95 4.85 15.83 2.13
C ASP A 95 3.70 16.16 1.16
N HIS A 96 3.41 15.20 0.27
CA HIS A 96 2.29 15.28 -0.67
C HIS A 96 1.16 14.30 -0.30
N PRO A 97 0.48 14.50 0.84
CA PRO A 97 -0.57 13.58 1.31
C PRO A 97 -1.78 13.51 0.36
N GLN A 98 -1.99 14.54 -0.49
CA GLN A 98 -3.03 14.56 -1.51
C GLN A 98 -2.87 13.46 -2.57
N LEU A 99 -1.67 12.88 -2.73
CA LEU A 99 -1.47 11.72 -3.59
C LEU A 99 -2.25 10.49 -3.11
N ALA A 100 -2.58 10.42 -1.83
CA ALA A 100 -3.38 9.32 -1.29
C ALA A 100 -4.74 9.22 -1.98
N GLN A 101 -5.39 10.37 -2.28
CA GLN A 101 -6.70 10.37 -2.94
C GLN A 101 -6.61 9.78 -4.35
N VAL A 102 -5.66 10.25 -5.15
CA VAL A 102 -5.50 9.79 -6.55
C VAL A 102 -5.04 8.33 -6.59
N LEU A 103 -3.99 7.99 -5.84
CA LEU A 103 -3.44 6.63 -5.83
C LEU A 103 -4.40 5.62 -5.17
N GLY A 104 -5.10 6.04 -4.11
CA GLY A 104 -6.10 5.22 -3.43
C GLY A 104 -7.30 4.92 -4.33
N HIS A 105 -7.81 5.92 -5.06
CA HIS A 105 -8.86 5.73 -6.06
C HIS A 105 -8.45 4.70 -7.12
N HIS A 106 -7.26 4.88 -7.74
CA HIS A 106 -6.78 3.92 -8.74
C HIS A 106 -6.57 2.52 -8.17
N LEU A 107 -6.15 2.42 -6.91
CA LEU A 107 -6.00 1.14 -6.22
C LEU A 107 -7.36 0.47 -5.95
N ALA A 108 -8.41 1.23 -5.64
CA ALA A 108 -9.76 0.72 -5.46
C ALA A 108 -10.36 0.25 -6.80
N VAL A 109 -10.18 1.03 -7.88
CA VAL A 109 -10.59 0.62 -9.25
C VAL A 109 -9.87 -0.68 -9.63
N PHE A 110 -8.56 -0.75 -9.45
CA PHE A 110 -7.79 -1.97 -9.69
C PHE A 110 -8.32 -3.16 -8.88
N ALA A 111 -8.68 -2.95 -7.62
CA ALA A 111 -9.24 -4.02 -6.79
C ALA A 111 -10.58 -4.53 -7.33
N HIS A 112 -11.45 -3.64 -7.84
CA HIS A 112 -12.70 -4.04 -8.52
C HIS A 112 -12.45 -4.83 -9.80
N GLU A 113 -11.52 -4.40 -10.64
CA GLU A 113 -11.16 -5.08 -11.89
C GLU A 113 -10.55 -6.46 -11.64
N ASN A 114 -9.90 -6.66 -10.49
CA ASN A 114 -9.27 -7.91 -10.07
C ASN A 114 -10.05 -8.60 -8.92
N ALA A 115 -11.34 -8.39 -8.84
CA ALA A 115 -12.17 -8.89 -7.75
C ALA A 115 -12.07 -10.42 -7.59
N ALA A 116 -12.00 -11.18 -8.70
CA ALA A 116 -11.87 -12.64 -8.67
C ALA A 116 -10.63 -13.11 -7.89
N ASP A 117 -9.50 -12.41 -8.05
CA ASP A 117 -8.26 -12.68 -7.34
C ASP A 117 -8.25 -12.17 -5.90
N LEU A 118 -9.22 -11.31 -5.56
CA LEU A 118 -9.37 -10.66 -4.27
C LEU A 118 -10.67 -11.10 -3.56
N ASN A 119 -10.95 -12.41 -3.55
CA ASN A 119 -12.09 -13.02 -2.84
C ASN A 119 -13.45 -12.39 -3.18
N GLY A 120 -13.65 -11.91 -4.41
CA GLY A 120 -14.85 -11.18 -4.80
C GLY A 120 -15.06 -9.87 -4.03
N LEU A 121 -13.99 -9.31 -3.44
CA LEU A 121 -14.00 -8.18 -2.51
C LEU A 121 -14.79 -8.40 -1.21
N HIS A 122 -15.06 -9.66 -0.86
CA HIS A 122 -15.73 -10.01 0.39
C HIS A 122 -14.73 -10.03 1.56
N PHE A 123 -14.47 -8.86 2.13
CA PHE A 123 -13.62 -8.68 3.29
C PHE A 123 -14.41 -8.14 4.48
N ASP A 124 -14.11 -8.64 5.69
CA ASP A 124 -14.71 -8.14 6.92
C ASP A 124 -14.12 -6.80 7.37
N ALA A 125 -12.87 -6.53 7.00
CA ALA A 125 -12.20 -5.26 7.26
C ALA A 125 -10.93 -5.07 6.44
N LEU A 126 -10.53 -3.80 6.29
CA LEU A 126 -9.26 -3.37 5.73
C LEU A 126 -8.33 -2.86 6.84
N LEU A 127 -7.06 -3.27 6.81
CA LEU A 127 -6.02 -2.83 7.76
C LEU A 127 -4.82 -2.24 7.00
N PRO A 128 -4.34 -1.05 7.37
CA PRO A 128 -3.08 -0.55 6.85
C PRO A 128 -1.88 -1.20 7.56
N VAL A 129 -0.81 -1.50 6.81
CA VAL A 129 0.48 -1.85 7.42
C VAL A 129 0.99 -0.67 8.25
N PRO A 130 1.25 -0.85 9.57
CA PRO A 130 1.64 0.25 10.44
C PRO A 130 3.12 0.59 10.29
N ILE A 131 3.44 1.87 10.39
CA ILE A 131 4.81 2.37 10.58
C ILE A 131 5.09 2.61 12.06
N HIS A 132 6.36 2.55 12.46
CA HIS A 132 6.73 2.85 13.84
C HIS A 132 6.48 4.32 14.18
N ARG A 133 6.11 4.62 15.45
CA ARG A 133 5.81 5.97 15.95
C ARG A 133 6.88 7.01 15.63
N THR A 134 8.16 6.64 15.72
CA THR A 134 9.28 7.55 15.37
C THR A 134 9.22 7.96 13.90
N ARG A 135 8.96 6.99 12.99
CA ARG A 135 8.83 7.25 11.56
C ARG A 135 7.56 8.06 11.25
N ARG A 136 6.47 7.80 11.99
CA ARG A 136 5.23 8.60 11.88
C ARG A 136 5.45 10.06 12.29
N ARG A 137 6.24 10.31 13.36
CA ARG A 137 6.60 11.67 13.78
C ARG A 137 7.46 12.40 12.76
N LEU A 138 8.46 11.73 12.17
CA LEU A 138 9.34 12.30 11.14
C LEU A 138 8.63 12.59 9.82
N ARG A 139 7.63 11.77 9.46
CA ARG A 139 6.93 11.83 8.17
C ARG A 139 5.58 12.54 8.25
N GLY A 140 5.07 12.80 9.46
CA GLY A 140 3.76 13.38 9.70
C GLY A 140 2.60 12.38 9.59
N TYR A 141 2.72 11.33 8.78
CA TYR A 141 1.64 10.36 8.53
C TYR A 141 2.13 8.95 8.18
N ASN A 142 1.20 7.99 8.21
CA ASN A 142 1.38 6.65 7.66
C ASN A 142 0.76 6.61 6.26
N GLN A 143 1.57 6.31 5.23
CA GLN A 143 1.13 6.24 3.83
C GLN A 143 0.06 5.17 3.62
N SER A 144 0.32 3.97 4.14
CA SER A 144 -0.61 2.85 4.01
C SER A 144 -1.94 3.16 4.68
N GLU A 145 -1.96 3.92 5.80
CA GLU A 145 -3.19 4.38 6.45
C GLU A 145 -3.96 5.41 5.60
N ARG A 146 -3.26 6.38 4.98
CA ARG A 146 -3.92 7.36 4.11
C ARG A 146 -4.53 6.72 2.86
N LEU A 147 -3.81 5.79 2.24
CA LEU A 147 -4.35 4.99 1.13
C LEU A 147 -5.54 4.15 1.58
N ALA A 148 -5.41 3.47 2.73
CA ALA A 148 -6.44 2.61 3.29
C ALA A 148 -7.76 3.34 3.55
N ARG A 149 -7.73 4.61 3.98
CA ARG A 149 -8.93 5.44 4.17
C ARG A 149 -9.68 5.66 2.86
N VAL A 150 -8.97 5.91 1.76
CA VAL A 150 -9.60 6.10 0.45
C VAL A 150 -10.15 4.77 -0.07
N VAL A 151 -9.32 3.72 -0.08
CA VAL A 151 -9.72 2.40 -0.57
C VAL A 151 -10.88 1.82 0.23
N ALA A 152 -10.85 1.92 1.56
CA ALA A 152 -11.94 1.43 2.41
C ALA A 152 -13.25 2.18 2.15
N GLY A 153 -13.20 3.51 1.95
CA GLY A 153 -14.36 4.31 1.61
C GLY A 153 -14.98 3.93 0.27
N GLU A 154 -14.15 3.68 -0.77
CA GLU A 154 -14.62 3.32 -2.10
C GLU A 154 -15.10 1.85 -2.21
N LEU A 155 -14.49 0.94 -1.44
CA LEU A 155 -14.91 -0.47 -1.37
C LEU A 155 -16.01 -0.73 -0.33
N GLY A 156 -16.43 0.28 0.45
CA GLY A 156 -17.43 0.12 1.51
C GLY A 156 -16.96 -0.77 2.67
N LEU A 157 -15.66 -0.86 2.93
CA LEU A 157 -15.09 -1.76 3.94
C LEU A 157 -14.86 -1.05 5.28
N PRO A 158 -15.11 -1.72 6.42
CA PRO A 158 -14.67 -1.26 7.72
C PRO A 158 -13.14 -1.09 7.75
N LEU A 159 -12.65 0.05 8.28
CA LEU A 159 -11.23 0.36 8.38
C LEU A 159 -10.73 0.22 9.82
N LEU A 160 -9.80 -0.70 10.06
CA LEU A 160 -9.18 -0.95 11.37
C LEU A 160 -7.77 -0.35 11.42
N THR A 161 -7.65 0.92 11.86
CA THR A 161 -6.36 1.63 11.88
C THR A 161 -5.47 1.28 13.07
N ASP A 162 -6.06 0.83 14.18
CA ASP A 162 -5.39 0.64 15.46
C ASP A 162 -5.27 -0.84 15.90
N ALA A 163 -5.92 -1.76 15.17
CA ALA A 163 -5.89 -3.18 15.50
C ALA A 163 -4.49 -3.80 15.32
N LEU A 164 -3.75 -3.35 14.31
CA LEU A 164 -2.38 -3.79 14.01
C LEU A 164 -1.40 -2.65 14.31
N VAL A 165 -0.35 -2.92 15.08
CA VAL A 165 0.63 -1.90 15.51
C VAL A 165 2.06 -2.36 15.29
N ARG A 166 2.97 -1.40 15.04
CA ARG A 166 4.41 -1.65 14.99
C ARG A 166 5.04 -1.28 16.33
N ILE A 167 5.42 -2.31 17.08
CA ILE A 167 5.91 -2.18 18.47
C ILE A 167 7.41 -1.91 18.57
N ARG A 168 8.19 -2.23 17.53
CA ARG A 168 9.66 -2.07 17.55
C ARG A 168 10.13 -1.14 16.44
N ALA A 169 11.00 -0.18 16.81
CA ALA A 169 11.75 0.61 15.83
C ALA A 169 12.76 -0.28 15.12
N THR A 170 12.80 -0.20 13.79
CA THR A 170 13.72 -0.97 12.96
C THR A 170 14.46 -0.04 12.02
N ARG A 171 15.64 -0.45 11.56
CA ARG A 171 16.43 0.32 10.59
C ARG A 171 15.63 0.57 9.30
N PRO A 172 15.87 1.66 8.56
CA PRO A 172 15.30 1.85 7.24
C PRO A 172 15.58 0.64 6.36
N GLN A 173 14.58 0.17 5.60
CA GLN A 173 14.74 -1.01 4.72
C GLN A 173 15.50 -0.70 3.42
N VAL A 174 15.66 0.58 3.10
CA VAL A 174 16.41 1.04 1.91
C VAL A 174 17.89 0.65 2.08
N GLY A 175 18.45 -0.03 1.08
CA GLY A 175 19.84 -0.51 1.11
C GLY A 175 20.06 -1.84 1.86
N LEU A 176 19.06 -2.41 2.52
CA LEU A 176 19.20 -3.73 3.14
C LEU A 176 18.98 -4.85 2.12
N SER A 177 19.78 -5.93 2.23
CA SER A 177 19.53 -7.19 1.53
C SER A 177 18.18 -7.81 1.90
N SER A 178 17.68 -8.75 1.10
CA SER A 178 16.42 -9.46 1.40
C SER A 178 16.45 -10.17 2.76
N GLU A 179 17.56 -10.79 3.11
CA GLU A 179 17.76 -11.46 4.40
C GLU A 179 17.79 -10.45 5.56
N ALA A 180 18.55 -9.36 5.41
CA ALA A 180 18.61 -8.30 6.42
C ALA A 180 17.23 -7.63 6.63
N ARG A 181 16.40 -7.48 5.59
CA ARG A 181 15.02 -6.97 5.72
C ARG A 181 14.14 -7.92 6.53
N ARG A 182 14.29 -9.24 6.34
CA ARG A 182 13.55 -10.25 7.11
C ARG A 182 13.88 -10.18 8.60
N THR A 183 15.16 -10.28 8.93
CA THR A 183 15.65 -10.23 10.32
C THR A 183 15.28 -8.90 10.99
N ASN A 184 15.40 -7.80 10.24
CA ASN A 184 15.07 -6.46 10.74
C ASN A 184 13.59 -6.32 11.15
N LEU A 185 12.65 -7.02 10.51
CA LEU A 185 11.20 -6.91 10.76
C LEU A 185 10.64 -8.01 11.66
N SER A 186 11.38 -9.09 11.89
CA SER A 186 10.91 -10.20 12.74
C SER A 186 10.49 -9.70 14.13
N GLY A 187 9.24 -10.03 14.53
CA GLY A 187 8.67 -9.61 15.82
C GLY A 187 8.49 -8.10 15.99
N ALA A 188 8.43 -7.33 14.88
CA ALA A 188 8.25 -5.88 14.96
C ALA A 188 6.79 -5.44 15.04
N PHE A 189 5.84 -6.36 14.85
CA PHE A 189 4.40 -6.07 14.82
C PHE A 189 3.65 -6.85 15.90
N ALA A 190 2.51 -6.31 16.30
CA ALA A 190 1.58 -6.96 17.23
C ALA A 190 0.14 -6.58 16.90
N VAL A 191 -0.81 -7.46 17.22
CA VAL A 191 -2.24 -7.15 17.20
C VAL A 191 -2.62 -6.58 18.56
N ARG A 192 -3.21 -5.40 18.58
CA ARG A 192 -3.67 -4.72 19.81
C ARG A 192 -5.06 -5.19 20.23
N SER A 193 -5.92 -5.47 19.25
CA SER A 193 -7.32 -5.85 19.44
C SER A 193 -7.60 -7.18 18.76
N PRO A 194 -7.25 -8.34 19.40
CA PRO A 194 -7.45 -9.67 18.81
C PRO A 194 -8.91 -9.94 18.43
N GLU A 195 -9.86 -9.45 19.22
CA GLU A 195 -11.31 -9.57 18.98
C GLU A 195 -11.75 -8.89 17.67
N ALA A 196 -11.03 -7.84 17.26
CA ALA A 196 -11.33 -7.14 16.01
C ALA A 196 -10.91 -7.93 14.75
N VAL A 197 -10.08 -8.95 14.88
CA VAL A 197 -9.53 -9.74 13.76
C VAL A 197 -9.90 -11.22 13.81
N LEU A 198 -10.38 -11.71 14.94
CA LEU A 198 -10.73 -13.12 15.17
C LEU A 198 -11.78 -13.61 14.16
N GLY A 199 -11.48 -14.70 13.46
CA GLY A 199 -12.36 -15.36 12.48
C GLY A 199 -12.55 -14.58 11.17
N LYS A 200 -11.94 -13.41 11.01
CA LYS A 200 -12.18 -12.49 9.88
C LYS A 200 -11.31 -12.79 8.66
N THR A 201 -11.88 -12.48 7.50
CA THR A 201 -11.18 -12.35 6.21
C THR A 201 -10.76 -10.89 6.04
N LEU A 202 -9.46 -10.64 6.03
CA LEU A 202 -8.88 -9.30 6.13
C LEU A 202 -8.18 -8.88 4.83
N LEU A 203 -8.29 -7.60 4.46
CA LEU A 203 -7.50 -6.97 3.42
C LEU A 203 -6.40 -6.12 4.07
N LEU A 204 -5.14 -6.54 3.95
CA LEU A 204 -3.96 -5.82 4.43
C LEU A 204 -3.42 -4.93 3.32
N LEU A 205 -3.27 -3.62 3.57
CA LEU A 205 -2.85 -2.64 2.58
C LEU A 205 -1.48 -2.05 2.92
N ASP A 206 -0.57 -2.07 1.94
CA ASP A 206 0.73 -1.38 2.01
C ASP A 206 0.99 -0.55 0.74
N ASP A 207 2.02 0.29 0.74
CA ASP A 207 2.37 1.08 -0.44
C ASP A 207 3.23 0.30 -1.45
N VAL A 208 4.20 -0.50 -1.00
CA VAL A 208 5.11 -1.25 -1.90
C VAL A 208 5.44 -2.62 -1.32
N VAL A 209 5.26 -3.65 -2.11
CA VAL A 209 5.81 -4.97 -1.83
C VAL A 209 7.10 -5.18 -2.61
N THR A 210 8.20 -5.50 -1.91
CA THR A 210 9.48 -5.92 -2.49
C THR A 210 9.77 -7.37 -2.10
N THR A 211 10.38 -7.60 -0.96
CA THR A 211 10.58 -8.94 -0.38
C THR A 211 9.33 -9.49 0.31
N GLY A 212 8.26 -8.71 0.42
CA GLY A 212 7.05 -9.06 1.16
C GLY A 212 7.23 -9.16 2.68
N SER A 213 8.39 -8.78 3.23
CA SER A 213 8.68 -8.98 4.66
C SER A 213 7.72 -8.25 5.60
N SER A 214 7.27 -7.03 5.27
CA SER A 214 6.27 -6.32 6.08
C SER A 214 4.93 -7.04 6.07
N LEU A 215 4.44 -7.41 4.89
CA LEU A 215 3.19 -8.16 4.73
C LEU A 215 3.26 -9.51 5.45
N TYR A 216 4.40 -10.20 5.31
CA TYR A 216 4.63 -11.48 5.97
C TYR A 216 4.52 -11.38 7.50
N GLU A 217 5.28 -10.48 8.14
CA GLU A 217 5.30 -10.31 9.59
C GLU A 217 3.94 -9.81 10.13
N CYS A 218 3.28 -8.88 9.41
CA CYS A 218 1.93 -8.46 9.76
C CYS A 218 0.94 -9.62 9.70
N THR A 219 1.02 -10.44 8.65
CA THR A 219 0.12 -11.59 8.51
C THR A 219 0.36 -12.66 9.57
N LEU A 220 1.62 -12.92 9.95
CA LEU A 220 1.92 -13.87 11.03
C LEU A 220 1.19 -13.50 12.33
N VAL A 221 1.26 -12.24 12.75
CA VAL A 221 0.60 -11.80 13.99
C VAL A 221 -0.92 -11.76 13.85
N LEU A 222 -1.46 -11.44 12.67
CA LEU A 222 -2.90 -11.51 12.40
C LEU A 222 -3.42 -12.94 12.47
N LYS A 223 -2.74 -13.88 11.80
CA LYS A 223 -3.09 -15.32 11.85
C LYS A 223 -2.95 -15.88 13.25
N ALA A 224 -1.89 -15.54 13.98
CA ALA A 224 -1.71 -15.93 15.38
C ALA A 224 -2.81 -15.37 16.30
N SER A 225 -3.43 -14.23 15.94
CA SER A 225 -4.59 -13.65 16.63
C SER A 225 -5.94 -14.16 16.12
N GLY A 226 -5.93 -15.22 15.29
CA GLY A 226 -7.15 -15.93 14.85
C GLY A 226 -7.78 -15.38 13.57
N ALA A 227 -7.10 -14.52 12.77
CA ALA A 227 -7.62 -14.15 11.47
C ALA A 227 -7.76 -15.38 10.56
N LYS A 228 -8.92 -15.52 9.89
CA LYS A 228 -9.25 -16.66 9.01
C LYS A 228 -8.38 -16.61 7.74
N THR A 229 -8.43 -15.51 7.01
CA THR A 229 -7.68 -15.27 5.76
C THR A 229 -7.12 -13.86 5.75
N VAL A 230 -5.96 -13.68 5.11
CA VAL A 230 -5.34 -12.35 4.94
C VAL A 230 -4.91 -12.19 3.49
N TYR A 231 -5.57 -11.27 2.79
CA TYR A 231 -5.20 -10.82 1.46
C TYR A 231 -4.36 -9.56 1.57
N ALA A 232 -3.48 -9.33 0.63
CA ALA A 232 -2.66 -8.12 0.59
C ALA A 232 -2.91 -7.34 -0.71
N LEU A 233 -3.01 -6.02 -0.59
CA LEU A 233 -3.16 -5.08 -1.69
C LEU A 233 -2.11 -3.98 -1.59
N THR A 234 -1.38 -3.71 -2.67
CA THR A 234 -0.31 -2.69 -2.69
C THR A 234 -0.37 -1.82 -3.94
N LEU A 235 0.22 -0.62 -3.87
CA LEU A 235 0.37 0.21 -5.07
C LEU A 235 1.39 -0.40 -6.03
N ALA A 236 2.50 -0.94 -5.52
CA ALA A 236 3.55 -1.41 -6.40
C ALA A 236 4.21 -2.70 -5.92
N ALA A 237 4.65 -3.51 -6.90
CA ALA A 237 5.50 -4.68 -6.72
C ALA A 237 6.88 -4.43 -7.35
N GLY A 238 7.98 -4.85 -6.65
CA GLY A 238 9.36 -4.67 -7.12
C GLY A 238 10.32 -5.70 -6.57
#